data_3458dd4ba5280871a487805c33ac064a
#
_entry.id   3458dd4ba5280871a487805c33ac064a
#
_cell.length_a   1.000
_cell.length_b   1.000
_cell.length_c   1.000
_cell.angle_alpha   90.00
_cell.angle_beta   90.00
_cell.angle_gamma   90.00
#
_symmetry.space_group_name_H-M   'P 1'
#
loop_
_entity.id
_entity.type
_entity.pdbx_description
1 polymer ?
#
loop_
_entity_poly.entity_id
_entity_poly.type
_entity_poly.pdbx_seq_one_letter_code
_entity_poly.pdbx_strand_id
1 'polypeptide(L)'
;MEEIDRMEDKENKTGKRKKRKSNKNIIKIIIAIVIIFIIGIIAYKVNDLVVFDKNKNINLVINNKNVTSNLKKEIIIEDGNIYLSKQDLGNFFDKYIYEDKENNQIITTYDTKVATISLDSEEITINGTKKETSGKVIQKDNIIYIPITDLENVYGIDIKYIEDSKVLVLDSVTKEQKKAIVTKNVSVKSSKKFIAKTVERVKKGSYVVVVSEENGYARIRTENGKLGYVKLNKLANIVTVREEIKETSQIEGKVNLVWDYYSNVANAPDRSGQTIDGINVVSPAFFHINSNGELENNIGASGKEYVEWAHSNGYKVWPMLQNDGTGMMSVTSKIMNDYNKRQKLINEILMACIQYKIDGINLDFENMKQEDKDMYSRFIIELEPRLKEIGLVLSVDVTAPDGSETWSLCFDRHVIGNVANYIVFMAYDQYGASSNKAGTTAGYNWVELSLKKFLETEAIESDKIILAIPLYARLWTLNNLEAVVKQSAVPIKNIDKVIPDGVEKQWDENLKQYYIQYKDGSYTKKMWIEDEKSLTEKISLISKYNLAGVASWEKDMEYDGFWNFLKEQLDK
;
A
#
# COMPACT_ATOMS: atom_id res chain seq x y z
N MET A 1 77.98 4.13 -23.80
CA MET A 1 76.64 3.52 -24.22
C MET A 1 76.28 2.30 -23.39
N GLU A 2 77.23 1.49 -22.93
CA GLU A 2 76.92 0.32 -22.09
C GLU A 2 76.48 0.61 -20.64
N GLU A 3 76.82 1.76 -20.08
CA GLU A 3 76.38 2.13 -18.72
C GLU A 3 74.96 2.66 -18.62
N ILE A 4 74.42 3.22 -19.70
CA ILE A 4 73.04 3.72 -19.76
C ILE A 4 72.05 2.54 -19.85
N ASP A 5 72.38 1.50 -20.63
CA ASP A 5 71.51 0.31 -20.74
C ASP A 5 71.45 -0.50 -19.41
N ARG A 6 72.48 -0.43 -18.56
CA ARG A 6 72.45 -1.12 -17.24
C ARG A 6 71.59 -0.40 -16.21
N MET A 7 71.43 0.92 -16.34
CA MET A 7 70.53 1.68 -15.44
C MET A 7 69.06 1.54 -15.79
N GLU A 8 68.70 1.52 -17.07
CA GLU A 8 67.30 1.30 -17.50
C GLU A 8 66.81 -0.09 -17.14
N ASP A 9 67.66 -1.14 -17.23
CA ASP A 9 67.27 -2.51 -16.90
C ASP A 9 67.09 -2.73 -15.37
N LYS A 10 67.73 -1.90 -14.52
CA LYS A 10 67.53 -1.92 -13.06
C LYS A 10 66.26 -1.17 -12.64
N GLU A 11 65.90 -0.07 -13.28
CA GLU A 11 64.65 0.64 -12.99
C GLU A 11 63.44 -0.14 -13.43
N ASN A 12 63.47 -0.80 -14.60
CA ASN A 12 62.39 -1.63 -15.09
C ASN A 12 62.15 -2.88 -14.25
N LYS A 13 63.18 -3.47 -13.64
CA LYS A 13 63.05 -4.62 -12.72
C LYS A 13 62.52 -4.25 -11.34
N THR A 14 62.85 -3.02 -10.85
CA THR A 14 62.32 -2.52 -9.56
C THR A 14 60.87 -2.05 -9.68
N GLY A 15 60.50 -1.43 -10.79
CA GLY A 15 59.10 -1.01 -11.08
C GLY A 15 58.14 -2.18 -11.21
N LYS A 16 58.52 -3.24 -11.90
CA LYS A 16 57.71 -4.48 -12.04
C LYS A 16 57.56 -5.25 -10.72
N ARG A 17 58.58 -5.26 -9.86
CA ARG A 17 58.50 -5.89 -8.53
C ARG A 17 57.61 -5.09 -7.55
N LYS A 18 57.61 -3.76 -7.59
CA LYS A 18 56.71 -2.92 -6.76
C LYS A 18 55.23 -3.04 -7.21
N LYS A 19 54.94 -3.02 -8.52
CA LYS A 19 53.56 -3.25 -9.03
C LYS A 19 53.03 -4.65 -8.67
N ARG A 20 53.86 -5.70 -8.76
CA ARG A 20 53.45 -7.08 -8.41
C ARG A 20 53.19 -7.28 -6.91
N LYS A 21 53.94 -6.56 -6.02
CA LYS A 21 53.66 -6.57 -4.57
C LYS A 21 52.41 -5.77 -4.21
N SER A 22 52.15 -4.63 -4.88
CA SER A 22 50.96 -3.82 -4.68
C SER A 22 49.69 -4.59 -5.04
N ASN A 23 49.66 -5.25 -6.20
CA ASN A 23 48.51 -6.04 -6.61
C ASN A 23 48.21 -7.25 -5.69
N LYS A 24 49.27 -7.89 -5.15
CA LYS A 24 49.09 -8.96 -4.17
C LYS A 24 48.50 -8.47 -2.84
N ASN A 25 48.84 -7.26 -2.42
CA ASN A 25 48.27 -6.67 -1.21
C ASN A 25 46.82 -6.21 -1.44
N ILE A 26 46.47 -5.65 -2.60
CA ILE A 26 45.12 -5.31 -2.98
C ILE A 26 44.22 -6.56 -3.04
N ILE A 27 44.73 -7.64 -3.64
CA ILE A 27 44.01 -8.93 -3.69
C ILE A 27 43.79 -9.50 -2.27
N LYS A 28 44.76 -9.40 -1.38
CA LYS A 28 44.61 -9.81 0.02
C LYS A 28 43.57 -8.98 0.77
N ILE A 29 43.53 -7.66 0.52
CA ILE A 29 42.51 -6.76 1.11
C ILE A 29 41.14 -7.10 0.59
N ILE A 30 40.97 -7.34 -0.71
CA ILE A 30 39.70 -7.74 -1.31
C ILE A 30 39.23 -9.10 -0.74
N ILE A 31 40.12 -10.08 -0.63
CA ILE A 31 39.83 -11.38 -0.01
C ILE A 31 39.43 -11.19 1.47
N ALA A 32 40.11 -10.33 2.23
CA ALA A 32 39.76 -10.05 3.61
C ALA A 32 38.36 -9.39 3.72
N ILE A 33 38.04 -8.45 2.85
CA ILE A 33 36.73 -7.80 2.80
C ILE A 33 35.61 -8.82 2.44
N VAL A 34 35.86 -9.69 1.45
CA VAL A 34 34.93 -10.76 1.08
C VAL A 34 34.76 -11.74 2.24
N ILE A 35 35.83 -12.11 2.94
CA ILE A 35 35.75 -12.98 4.13
C ILE A 35 34.99 -12.30 5.26
N ILE A 36 35.19 -11.02 5.51
CA ILE A 36 34.46 -10.23 6.52
C ILE A 36 32.98 -10.14 6.13
N PHE A 37 32.68 -9.93 4.84
CA PHE A 37 31.30 -9.90 4.32
C PHE A 37 30.62 -11.26 4.43
N ILE A 38 31.34 -12.35 4.11
CA ILE A 38 30.85 -13.73 4.29
C ILE A 38 30.65 -14.04 5.78
N ILE A 39 31.56 -13.62 6.65
CA ILE A 39 31.43 -13.77 8.11
C ILE A 39 30.24 -12.94 8.60
N GLY A 40 30.03 -11.73 8.08
CA GLY A 40 28.88 -10.89 8.36
C GLY A 40 27.56 -11.54 7.96
N ILE A 41 27.49 -12.13 6.74
CA ILE A 41 26.31 -12.88 6.27
C ILE A 41 26.11 -14.15 7.12
N ILE A 42 27.18 -14.86 7.48
CA ILE A 42 27.11 -16.03 8.34
C ILE A 42 26.68 -15.63 9.76
N ALA A 43 27.19 -14.52 10.30
CA ALA A 43 26.77 -14.00 11.59
C ALA A 43 25.31 -13.52 11.56
N TYR A 44 24.88 -12.85 10.49
CA TYR A 44 23.47 -12.46 10.28
C TYR A 44 22.55 -13.69 10.18
N LYS A 45 22.90 -14.70 9.39
CA LYS A 45 22.15 -15.98 9.32
C LYS A 45 22.25 -16.83 10.59
N VAL A 46 23.30 -16.66 11.38
CA VAL A 46 23.47 -17.36 12.66
C VAL A 46 22.73 -16.65 13.80
N ASN A 47 22.56 -15.32 13.72
CA ASN A 47 21.74 -14.58 14.70
C ASN A 47 20.25 -14.96 14.67
N ASP A 48 19.71 -15.41 13.54
CA ASP A 48 18.34 -15.95 13.45
C ASP A 48 18.14 -17.26 14.25
N LEU A 49 19.23 -17.87 14.71
CA LEU A 49 19.26 -19.18 15.34
C LEU A 49 19.63 -19.15 16.82
N VAL A 50 19.92 -17.99 17.36
CA VAL A 50 20.69 -17.94 18.57
C VAL A 50 19.82 -17.89 19.80
N VAL A 51 20.16 -18.78 20.60
CA VAL A 51 20.42 -18.63 22.02
C VAL A 51 19.77 -17.38 22.59
N PHE A 52 18.66 -17.62 23.27
CA PHE A 52 18.02 -16.62 24.10
C PHE A 52 19.09 -15.85 24.88
N ASP A 53 19.00 -14.54 24.81
CA ASP A 53 19.92 -13.66 25.53
C ASP A 53 19.67 -13.84 27.03
N LYS A 54 20.61 -14.46 27.72
CA LYS A 54 20.50 -14.70 29.16
C LYS A 54 20.52 -13.41 29.99
N ASN A 55 20.95 -12.32 29.38
CA ASN A 55 20.99 -10.99 30.00
C ASN A 55 19.67 -10.21 29.83
N LYS A 56 18.77 -10.68 28.98
CA LYS A 56 17.41 -10.11 28.82
C LYS A 56 16.46 -10.77 29.80
N ASN A 57 15.62 -9.97 30.45
CA ASN A 57 14.62 -10.47 31.38
C ASN A 57 13.61 -11.37 30.66
N ILE A 58 13.19 -11.03 29.45
CA ILE A 58 12.24 -11.80 28.64
C ILE A 58 12.73 -11.83 27.19
N ASN A 59 12.67 -13.01 26.57
CA ASN A 59 12.93 -13.19 25.15
C ASN A 59 11.61 -13.21 24.37
N LEU A 60 11.61 -12.64 23.16
CA LEU A 60 10.44 -12.54 22.31
C LEU A 60 10.57 -13.39 21.04
N VAL A 61 9.57 -14.24 20.82
CA VAL A 61 9.43 -15.06 19.62
C VAL A 61 8.11 -14.70 18.92
N ILE A 62 8.18 -14.22 17.69
CA ILE A 62 7.00 -13.91 16.87
C ILE A 62 7.02 -14.83 15.63
N ASN A 63 5.93 -15.56 15.39
CA ASN A 63 5.78 -16.45 14.23
C ASN A 63 7.03 -17.33 14.00
N ASN A 64 7.51 -17.99 15.05
CA ASN A 64 8.70 -18.86 15.03
C ASN A 64 10.03 -18.15 14.68
N LYS A 65 10.12 -16.83 14.84
CA LYS A 65 11.36 -16.05 14.75
C LYS A 65 11.71 -15.47 16.12
N ASN A 66 12.96 -15.61 16.54
CA ASN A 66 13.43 -14.90 17.73
C ASN A 66 13.74 -13.44 17.32
N VAL A 67 12.95 -12.52 17.83
CA VAL A 67 13.04 -11.08 17.54
C VAL A 67 13.50 -10.26 18.75
N THR A 68 14.02 -10.91 19.79
CA THR A 68 14.48 -10.27 21.03
C THR A 68 15.49 -9.13 20.78
N SER A 69 16.40 -9.31 19.81
CA SER A 69 17.39 -8.28 19.45
C SER A 69 16.77 -7.05 18.77
N ASN A 70 15.55 -7.15 18.29
CA ASN A 70 14.84 -6.07 17.59
C ASN A 70 13.96 -5.25 18.55
N LEU A 71 13.82 -5.68 19.81
CA LEU A 71 13.11 -4.92 20.83
C LEU A 71 13.77 -3.57 21.06
N LYS A 72 12.98 -2.53 21.03
CA LYS A 72 13.41 -1.14 21.32
C LYS A 72 13.42 -0.88 22.82
N LYS A 73 12.50 -1.55 23.55
CA LYS A 73 12.33 -1.43 25.01
C LYS A 73 12.22 -2.80 25.64
N GLU A 74 12.44 -2.88 26.95
CA GLU A 74 12.24 -4.12 27.70
C GLU A 74 10.76 -4.44 27.82
N ILE A 75 10.42 -5.73 27.82
CA ILE A 75 9.07 -6.22 28.12
C ILE A 75 8.87 -6.11 29.63
N ILE A 76 7.75 -5.57 30.06
CA ILE A 76 7.35 -5.45 31.46
C ILE A 76 6.32 -6.53 31.79
N ILE A 77 6.44 -7.13 32.98
CA ILE A 77 5.38 -7.95 33.58
C ILE A 77 5.03 -7.27 34.90
N GLU A 78 3.77 -6.89 35.06
CA GLU A 78 3.25 -6.24 36.25
C GLU A 78 1.82 -6.73 36.50
N ASP A 79 1.51 -7.13 37.73
CA ASP A 79 0.20 -7.69 38.16
C ASP A 79 -0.34 -8.82 37.27
N GLY A 80 0.57 -9.65 36.74
CA GLY A 80 0.22 -10.78 35.87
C GLY A 80 0.01 -10.39 34.40
N ASN A 81 0.02 -9.10 34.07
CA ASN A 81 -0.09 -8.59 32.69
C ASN A 81 1.28 -8.41 32.06
N ILE A 82 1.33 -8.63 30.75
CA ILE A 82 2.53 -8.47 29.93
C ILE A 82 2.39 -7.23 29.06
N TYR A 83 3.36 -6.35 29.13
CA TYR A 83 3.33 -5.06 28.43
C TYR A 83 4.42 -4.98 27.39
N LEU A 84 4.05 -4.52 26.20
CA LEU A 84 4.96 -4.08 25.16
C LEU A 84 4.92 -2.56 25.02
N SER A 85 6.07 -1.97 24.68
CA SER A 85 6.10 -0.54 24.41
C SER A 85 5.33 -0.19 23.13
N LYS A 86 4.73 1.01 23.06
CA LYS A 86 4.13 1.53 21.82
C LYS A 86 5.11 1.45 20.64
N GLN A 87 6.40 1.67 20.88
CA GLN A 87 7.44 1.59 19.85
C GLN A 87 7.63 0.15 19.33
N ASP A 88 7.55 -0.86 20.22
CA ASP A 88 7.66 -2.26 19.83
C ASP A 88 6.40 -2.76 19.13
N LEU A 89 5.22 -2.31 19.58
CA LEU A 89 3.97 -2.56 18.86
C LEU A 89 4.01 -1.98 17.43
N GLY A 90 4.55 -0.76 17.28
CA GLY A 90 4.80 -0.13 15.99
C GLY A 90 5.79 -0.92 15.10
N ASN A 91 6.82 -1.47 15.72
CA ASN A 91 7.86 -2.21 15.00
C ASN A 91 7.40 -3.61 14.55
N PHE A 92 6.52 -4.28 15.31
CA PHE A 92 6.16 -5.67 15.06
C PHE A 92 4.77 -5.89 14.46
N PHE A 93 3.84 -4.97 14.68
CA PHE A 93 2.44 -5.13 14.30
C PHE A 93 1.89 -3.96 13.47
N ASP A 94 1.87 -2.74 14.03
CA ASP A 94 1.25 -1.58 13.39
C ASP A 94 2.22 -0.41 13.25
N LYS A 95 2.86 -0.32 12.07
CA LYS A 95 3.79 0.79 11.78
C LYS A 95 3.14 2.18 11.85
N TYR A 96 1.81 2.23 11.85
CA TYR A 96 1.02 3.46 11.92
C TYR A 96 0.37 3.70 13.29
N ILE A 97 0.79 2.98 14.35
CA ILE A 97 0.29 3.22 15.71
C ILE A 97 0.44 4.68 16.11
N TYR A 98 -0.65 5.31 16.53
CA TYR A 98 -0.74 6.76 16.70
C TYR A 98 -1.10 7.13 18.14
N GLU A 99 -0.50 8.22 18.64
CA GLU A 99 -0.82 8.82 19.93
C GLU A 99 -1.69 10.06 19.68
N ASP A 100 -2.96 9.94 19.94
CA ASP A 100 -3.92 11.03 19.89
C ASP A 100 -3.88 11.76 21.23
N LYS A 101 -3.09 12.83 21.26
CA LYS A 101 -2.89 13.63 22.47
C LYS A 101 -4.11 14.46 22.88
N GLU A 102 -4.96 14.83 21.92
CA GLU A 102 -6.16 15.62 22.20
C GLU A 102 -7.21 14.80 22.95
N ASN A 103 -7.34 13.52 22.63
CA ASN A 103 -8.26 12.60 23.28
C ASN A 103 -7.58 11.68 24.31
N ASN A 104 -6.28 11.89 24.59
CA ASN A 104 -5.48 11.13 25.53
C ASN A 104 -5.60 9.61 25.34
N GLN A 105 -5.35 9.15 24.09
CA GLN A 105 -5.53 7.76 23.69
C GLN A 105 -4.46 7.31 22.69
N ILE A 106 -4.28 5.99 22.58
CA ILE A 106 -3.52 5.35 21.50
C ILE A 106 -4.49 4.75 20.50
N ILE A 107 -4.26 5.01 19.21
CA ILE A 107 -4.98 4.39 18.11
C ILE A 107 -4.05 3.39 17.43
N THR A 108 -4.49 2.14 17.29
CA THR A 108 -3.77 1.10 16.56
C THR A 108 -4.70 0.37 15.60
N THR A 109 -4.13 -0.05 14.47
CA THR A 109 -4.86 -0.71 13.39
C THR A 109 -4.16 -2.00 12.96
N TYR A 110 -4.92 -3.02 12.68
CA TYR A 110 -4.37 -4.26 12.14
C TYR A 110 -5.45 -5.08 11.46
N ASP A 111 -5.20 -5.50 10.22
CA ASP A 111 -6.11 -6.29 9.41
C ASP A 111 -7.51 -5.65 9.31
N THR A 112 -8.51 -6.16 10.02
CA THR A 112 -9.89 -5.67 10.06
C THR A 112 -10.23 -4.88 11.32
N LYS A 113 -9.24 -4.51 12.12
CA LYS A 113 -9.46 -3.92 13.45
C LYS A 113 -8.86 -2.52 13.58
N VAL A 114 -9.65 -1.64 14.17
CA VAL A 114 -9.22 -0.34 14.69
C VAL A 114 -9.48 -0.36 16.18
N ALA A 115 -8.43 -0.18 16.98
CA ALA A 115 -8.54 -0.11 18.42
C ALA A 115 -8.07 1.24 18.95
N THR A 116 -8.81 1.80 19.90
CA THR A 116 -8.41 2.96 20.70
C THR A 116 -8.26 2.54 22.15
N ILE A 117 -7.13 2.88 22.76
CA ILE A 117 -6.77 2.50 24.12
C ILE A 117 -6.63 3.79 24.92
N SER A 118 -7.44 3.95 25.95
CA SER A 118 -7.37 5.11 26.85
C SER A 118 -6.05 5.12 27.63
N LEU A 119 -5.45 6.30 27.79
CA LEU A 119 -4.29 6.50 28.65
C LEU A 119 -4.69 6.80 30.12
N ASP A 120 -5.96 7.16 30.35
CA ASP A 120 -6.46 7.56 31.67
C ASP A 120 -7.27 6.49 32.38
N SER A 121 -7.87 5.56 31.62
CA SER A 121 -8.78 4.54 32.15
C SER A 121 -8.42 3.16 31.64
N GLU A 122 -8.96 2.13 32.28
CA GLU A 122 -8.87 0.73 31.84
C GLU A 122 -9.92 0.44 30.76
N GLU A 123 -9.84 1.16 29.63
CA GLU A 123 -10.80 1.04 28.53
C GLU A 123 -10.11 0.88 27.18
N ILE A 124 -10.56 -0.07 26.39
CA ILE A 124 -10.24 -0.24 24.97
C ILE A 124 -11.54 -0.27 24.16
N THR A 125 -11.55 0.46 23.04
CA THR A 125 -12.63 0.39 22.07
C THR A 125 -12.11 -0.29 20.80
N ILE A 126 -12.74 -1.38 20.36
CA ILE A 126 -12.38 -2.11 19.14
C ILE A 126 -13.56 -2.05 18.18
N ASN A 127 -13.35 -1.46 16.99
CA ASN A 127 -14.39 -1.26 15.98
C ASN A 127 -15.69 -0.67 16.56
N GLY A 128 -15.57 0.31 17.47
CA GLY A 128 -16.70 0.96 18.14
C GLY A 128 -17.25 0.22 19.36
N THR A 129 -16.78 -1.00 19.67
CA THR A 129 -17.21 -1.75 20.86
C THR A 129 -16.26 -1.54 22.01
N LYS A 130 -16.76 -0.99 23.12
CA LYS A 130 -16.00 -0.76 24.35
C LYS A 130 -15.84 -2.02 25.18
N LYS A 131 -14.66 -2.17 25.79
CA LYS A 131 -14.32 -3.25 26.74
C LYS A 131 -13.39 -2.70 27.81
N GLU A 132 -13.40 -3.33 28.99
CA GLU A 132 -12.37 -3.12 30.00
C GLU A 132 -11.07 -3.83 29.60
N THR A 133 -9.93 -3.19 29.90
CA THR A 133 -8.60 -3.78 29.70
C THR A 133 -8.19 -4.61 30.91
N SER A 134 -7.26 -5.53 30.71
CA SER A 134 -6.69 -6.37 31.78
C SER A 134 -5.82 -5.57 32.77
N GLY A 135 -5.44 -4.37 32.42
CA GLY A 135 -4.66 -3.44 33.24
C GLY A 135 -4.49 -2.08 32.58
N LYS A 136 -4.08 -1.10 33.37
CA LYS A 136 -3.84 0.27 32.88
C LYS A 136 -2.64 0.34 31.96
N VAL A 137 -2.68 1.27 31.03
CA VAL A 137 -1.48 1.68 30.28
C VAL A 137 -0.45 2.26 31.24
N ILE A 138 0.79 1.77 31.17
CA ILE A 138 1.90 2.24 32.00
C ILE A 138 2.66 3.32 31.24
N GLN A 139 2.83 4.49 31.86
CA GLN A 139 3.71 5.56 31.35
C GLN A 139 4.95 5.64 32.24
N LYS A 140 6.11 5.27 31.70
CA LYS A 140 7.37 5.26 32.44
C LYS A 140 8.50 5.82 31.57
N ASP A 141 9.25 6.79 32.09
CA ASP A 141 10.38 7.41 31.37
C ASP A 141 10.02 7.90 29.95
N ASN A 142 8.85 8.53 29.81
CA ASN A 142 8.25 8.95 28.53
C ASN A 142 8.00 7.80 27.53
N ILE A 143 7.89 6.57 28.00
CA ILE A 143 7.56 5.40 27.20
C ILE A 143 6.17 4.93 27.61
N ILE A 144 5.32 4.70 26.61
CA ILE A 144 3.98 4.14 26.79
C ILE A 144 4.06 2.62 26.62
N TYR A 145 3.60 1.88 27.63
CA TYR A 145 3.51 0.43 27.62
C TYR A 145 2.05 -0.01 27.68
N ILE A 146 1.68 -0.90 26.78
CA ILE A 146 0.30 -1.35 26.57
C ILE A 146 0.21 -2.84 26.89
N PRO A 147 -0.82 -3.30 27.63
CA PRO A 147 -1.03 -4.72 27.89
C PRO A 147 -1.26 -5.46 26.57
N ILE A 148 -0.37 -6.39 26.22
CA ILE A 148 -0.47 -7.10 24.93
C ILE A 148 -1.66 -8.08 24.91
N THR A 149 -2.10 -8.56 26.04
CA THR A 149 -3.26 -9.45 26.18
C THR A 149 -4.56 -8.81 25.66
N ASP A 150 -4.71 -7.50 25.82
CA ASP A 150 -5.89 -6.77 25.36
C ASP A 150 -5.88 -6.57 23.82
N LEU A 151 -4.71 -6.75 23.22
CA LEU A 151 -4.47 -6.63 21.77
C LEU A 151 -4.45 -7.98 21.03
N GLU A 152 -4.70 -9.10 21.73
CA GLU A 152 -4.72 -10.44 21.13
C GLU A 152 -5.68 -10.52 19.95
N ASN A 153 -6.92 -10.06 20.16
CA ASN A 153 -7.92 -10.01 19.09
C ASN A 153 -7.66 -8.92 18.04
N VAL A 154 -6.98 -7.82 18.42
CA VAL A 154 -6.66 -6.73 17.49
C VAL A 154 -5.62 -7.20 16.49
N TYR A 155 -4.53 -7.79 16.98
CA TYR A 155 -3.42 -8.24 16.13
C TYR A 155 -3.57 -9.68 15.61
N GLY A 156 -4.68 -10.35 15.96
CA GLY A 156 -4.92 -11.73 15.53
C GLY A 156 -3.78 -12.66 15.93
N ILE A 157 -3.40 -12.66 17.20
CA ILE A 157 -2.29 -13.44 17.75
C ILE A 157 -2.71 -14.30 18.92
N ASP A 158 -2.10 -15.51 19.02
CA ASP A 158 -2.09 -16.31 20.24
C ASP A 158 -0.90 -15.87 21.10
N ILE A 159 -1.12 -15.58 22.36
CA ILE A 159 -0.10 -15.16 23.31
C ILE A 159 0.23 -16.29 24.27
N LYS A 160 1.51 -16.62 24.40
CA LYS A 160 1.98 -17.60 25.37
C LYS A 160 3.26 -17.13 26.05
N TYR A 161 3.18 -16.82 27.33
CA TYR A 161 4.36 -16.62 28.16
C TYR A 161 4.78 -17.91 28.83
N ILE A 162 6.07 -18.25 28.74
CA ILE A 162 6.66 -19.47 29.33
C ILE A 162 7.63 -19.02 30.42
N GLU A 163 7.17 -19.10 31.67
CA GLU A 163 7.88 -18.57 32.81
C GLU A 163 9.24 -19.22 33.02
N ASP A 164 9.32 -20.57 32.94
CA ASP A 164 10.57 -21.34 33.17
C ASP A 164 11.70 -20.93 32.23
N SER A 165 11.39 -20.56 30.99
CA SER A 165 12.36 -20.16 29.98
C SER A 165 12.43 -18.64 29.78
N LYS A 166 11.52 -17.88 30.37
CA LYS A 166 11.30 -16.45 30.20
C LYS A 166 11.14 -16.07 28.71
N VAL A 167 10.27 -16.81 28.02
CA VAL A 167 10.00 -16.60 26.60
C VAL A 167 8.54 -16.20 26.41
N LEU A 168 8.33 -15.05 25.77
CA LEU A 168 7.04 -14.64 25.25
C LEU A 168 6.94 -15.09 23.79
N VAL A 169 5.91 -15.86 23.46
CA VAL A 169 5.61 -16.32 22.12
C VAL A 169 4.33 -15.66 21.66
N LEU A 170 4.39 -15.03 20.48
CA LEU A 170 3.26 -14.41 19.79
C LEU A 170 3.13 -15.05 18.41
N ASP A 171 2.06 -15.83 18.21
CA ASP A 171 1.82 -16.55 16.97
C ASP A 171 0.57 -16.01 16.26
N SER A 172 0.70 -15.53 15.03
CA SER A 172 -0.45 -15.10 14.22
C SER A 172 -1.44 -16.25 14.03
N VAL A 173 -2.73 -15.96 14.22
CA VAL A 173 -3.81 -16.92 14.00
C VAL A 173 -4.06 -17.21 12.53
N THR A 174 -3.55 -16.37 11.62
CA THR A 174 -3.70 -16.53 10.17
C THR A 174 -2.57 -17.32 9.52
N LYS A 175 -1.47 -17.62 10.25
CA LYS A 175 -0.33 -18.37 9.72
C LYS A 175 -0.45 -19.86 9.95
N GLU A 176 -0.02 -20.66 8.96
CA GLU A 176 0.05 -22.11 9.09
C GLU A 176 0.87 -22.50 10.33
N GLN A 177 0.38 -23.50 11.06
CA GLN A 177 1.12 -24.10 12.15
C GLN A 177 1.08 -25.62 12.07
N LYS A 178 2.27 -26.23 12.04
CA LYS A 178 2.44 -27.70 12.10
C LYS A 178 2.97 -28.11 13.45
N LYS A 179 2.47 -29.24 13.99
CA LYS A 179 2.98 -29.88 15.20
C LYS A 179 3.41 -31.30 14.94
N ALA A 180 4.38 -31.77 15.71
CA ALA A 180 4.87 -33.15 15.66
C ALA A 180 5.15 -33.67 17.07
N ILE A 181 5.24 -35.00 17.21
CA ILE A 181 5.66 -35.70 18.43
C ILE A 181 7.10 -36.16 18.28
N VAL A 182 7.90 -35.95 19.31
CA VAL A 182 9.28 -36.44 19.40
C VAL A 182 9.27 -37.93 19.73
N THR A 183 9.85 -38.78 18.87
CA THR A 183 9.80 -40.26 18.99
C THR A 183 10.78 -40.84 19.99
N LYS A 184 11.85 -40.12 20.35
CA LYS A 184 12.85 -40.49 21.37
C LYS A 184 13.50 -39.20 21.93
N ASN A 185 14.18 -39.32 23.09
CA ASN A 185 14.92 -38.19 23.64
C ASN A 185 15.90 -37.62 22.59
N VAL A 186 15.84 -36.30 22.33
CA VAL A 186 16.66 -35.61 21.33
C VAL A 186 17.29 -34.36 21.91
N SER A 187 18.47 -34.03 21.40
CA SER A 187 19.08 -32.72 21.60
C SER A 187 18.74 -31.82 20.41
N VAL A 188 17.97 -30.77 20.69
CA VAL A 188 17.72 -29.68 19.73
C VAL A 188 19.00 -28.89 19.54
N LYS A 189 19.45 -28.74 18.32
CA LYS A 189 20.74 -28.12 17.98
C LYS A 189 20.56 -26.71 17.40
N SER A 190 21.52 -25.83 17.65
CA SER A 190 21.52 -24.45 17.11
C SER A 190 21.70 -24.39 15.59
N SER A 191 22.20 -25.46 14.97
CA SER A 191 22.33 -25.57 13.50
C SER A 191 22.36 -27.05 13.07
N LYS A 192 22.33 -27.29 11.76
CA LYS A 192 22.42 -28.65 11.17
C LYS A 192 23.82 -29.27 11.26
N LYS A 193 24.85 -28.53 11.73
CA LYS A 193 26.22 -29.00 11.83
C LYS A 193 26.40 -29.99 12.99
N PHE A 194 27.28 -31.00 12.80
CA PHE A 194 27.54 -32.02 13.82
C PHE A 194 28.00 -31.43 15.17
N ILE A 195 28.86 -30.42 15.13
CA ILE A 195 29.42 -29.74 16.30
C ILE A 195 28.52 -28.63 16.87
N ALA A 196 27.28 -28.50 16.37
CA ALA A 196 26.37 -27.46 16.80
C ALA A 196 26.02 -27.56 18.28
N LYS A 197 25.93 -26.42 18.95
CA LYS A 197 25.55 -26.30 20.35
C LYS A 197 24.15 -26.89 20.59
N THR A 198 23.96 -27.57 21.71
CA THR A 198 22.63 -28.02 22.17
C THR A 198 21.89 -26.82 22.76
N VAL A 199 20.74 -26.50 22.19
CA VAL A 199 19.83 -25.45 22.64
C VAL A 199 18.96 -25.97 23.79
N GLU A 200 18.41 -27.20 23.60
CA GLU A 200 17.57 -27.87 24.57
C GLU A 200 17.59 -29.37 24.39
N ARG A 201 17.26 -30.11 25.44
CA ARG A 201 17.01 -31.55 25.38
C ARG A 201 15.52 -31.80 25.56
N VAL A 202 14.90 -32.41 24.56
CA VAL A 202 13.46 -32.68 24.50
C VAL A 202 13.23 -34.19 24.72
N LYS A 203 12.28 -34.51 25.60
CA LYS A 203 11.93 -35.90 25.95
C LYS A 203 11.08 -36.54 24.83
N LYS A 204 11.13 -37.90 24.78
CA LYS A 204 10.18 -38.68 23.97
C LYS A 204 8.75 -38.36 24.39
N GLY A 205 7.86 -38.20 23.42
CA GLY A 205 6.44 -37.89 23.62
C GLY A 205 6.11 -36.39 23.69
N SER A 206 7.12 -35.51 23.84
CA SER A 206 6.87 -34.05 23.81
C SER A 206 6.40 -33.60 22.44
N TYR A 207 5.51 -32.60 22.44
CA TYR A 207 5.11 -31.89 21.22
C TYR A 207 6.13 -30.81 20.86
N VAL A 208 6.25 -30.57 19.55
CA VAL A 208 7.05 -29.46 19.03
C VAL A 208 6.32 -28.82 17.85
N VAL A 209 6.48 -27.52 17.68
CA VAL A 209 6.04 -26.84 16.45
C VAL A 209 7.09 -27.08 15.36
N VAL A 210 6.68 -27.54 14.20
CA VAL A 210 7.54 -27.73 13.03
C VAL A 210 7.51 -26.46 12.21
N VAL A 211 8.67 -25.80 12.08
CA VAL A 211 8.80 -24.51 11.40
C VAL A 211 9.13 -24.69 9.92
N SER A 212 10.03 -25.62 9.62
CA SER A 212 10.40 -25.98 8.26
C SER A 212 11.09 -27.34 8.22
N GLU A 213 11.05 -27.97 7.05
CA GLU A 213 11.72 -29.22 6.76
C GLU A 213 12.69 -29.05 5.61
N GLU A 214 13.94 -29.48 5.78
CA GLU A 214 14.97 -29.34 4.76
C GLU A 214 16.11 -30.33 4.97
N ASN A 215 16.48 -31.08 3.92
CA ASN A 215 17.65 -31.96 3.88
C ASN A 215 17.71 -32.97 5.04
N GLY A 216 16.56 -33.58 5.40
CA GLY A 216 16.46 -34.58 6.46
C GLY A 216 16.51 -34.01 7.89
N TYR A 217 16.42 -32.70 8.03
CA TYR A 217 16.27 -31.99 9.32
C TYR A 217 14.96 -31.22 9.34
N ALA A 218 14.41 -31.06 10.53
CA ALA A 218 13.35 -30.12 10.83
C ALA A 218 13.88 -28.99 11.72
N ARG A 219 13.56 -27.75 11.36
CA ARG A 219 13.63 -26.62 12.30
C ARG A 219 12.38 -26.67 13.14
N ILE A 220 12.54 -26.63 14.44
CA ILE A 220 11.42 -26.75 15.40
C ILE A 220 11.45 -25.66 16.45
N ARG A 221 10.27 -25.41 17.04
CA ARG A 221 10.13 -24.68 18.30
C ARG A 221 9.67 -25.67 19.38
N THR A 222 10.40 -25.69 20.51
CA THR A 222 10.08 -26.54 21.66
C THR A 222 8.92 -25.96 22.46
N GLU A 223 8.37 -26.74 23.40
CA GLU A 223 7.35 -26.27 24.35
C GLU A 223 7.86 -25.11 25.22
N ASN A 224 9.16 -25.05 25.46
CA ASN A 224 9.83 -23.93 26.15
C ASN A 224 10.11 -22.72 25.23
N GLY A 225 9.53 -22.69 24.03
CA GLY A 225 9.66 -21.59 23.08
C GLY A 225 11.01 -21.51 22.35
N LYS A 226 11.95 -22.44 22.60
CA LYS A 226 13.30 -22.39 22.03
C LYS A 226 13.32 -22.96 20.61
N LEU A 227 14.07 -22.29 19.72
CA LEU A 227 14.18 -22.65 18.32
C LEU A 227 15.47 -23.41 18.03
N GLY A 228 15.41 -24.45 17.20
CA GLY A 228 16.59 -25.20 16.76
C GLY A 228 16.26 -26.33 15.79
N TYR A 229 17.23 -27.22 15.57
CA TYR A 229 17.16 -28.28 14.59
C TYR A 229 17.20 -29.65 15.23
N VAL A 230 16.39 -30.56 14.67
CA VAL A 230 16.43 -32.00 14.94
C VAL A 230 16.44 -32.76 13.63
N LYS A 231 16.91 -34.02 13.63
CA LYS A 231 16.75 -34.91 12.46
C LYS A 231 15.27 -35.21 12.28
N LEU A 232 14.78 -35.14 11.05
CA LEU A 232 13.37 -35.37 10.69
C LEU A 232 12.86 -36.75 11.16
N ASN A 233 13.69 -37.79 11.09
CA ASN A 233 13.37 -39.13 11.56
C ASN A 233 13.23 -39.29 13.09
N LYS A 234 13.34 -38.19 13.83
CA LYS A 234 13.05 -38.11 15.27
C LYS A 234 11.67 -37.56 15.57
N LEU A 235 10.95 -37.16 14.55
CA LEU A 235 9.59 -36.65 14.61
C LEU A 235 8.63 -37.68 14.00
N ALA A 236 7.42 -37.73 14.55
CA ALA A 236 6.30 -38.49 14.02
C ALA A 236 5.03 -37.65 14.09
N ASN A 237 4.03 -38.03 13.31
CA ASN A 237 2.72 -37.37 13.29
C ASN A 237 2.84 -35.86 13.05
N ILE A 238 3.56 -35.47 12.00
CA ILE A 238 3.59 -34.07 11.57
C ILE A 238 2.21 -33.76 10.99
N VAL A 239 1.46 -32.93 11.69
CA VAL A 239 0.09 -32.54 11.31
C VAL A 239 -0.05 -31.03 11.30
N THR A 240 -0.77 -30.49 10.33
CA THR A 240 -1.20 -29.10 10.33
C THR A 240 -2.31 -28.96 11.38
N VAL A 241 -2.09 -28.09 12.36
CA VAL A 241 -3.06 -27.77 13.41
C VAL A 241 -3.73 -26.41 13.21
N ARG A 242 -3.22 -25.66 12.26
CA ARG A 242 -3.78 -24.39 11.77
C ARG A 242 -3.41 -24.23 10.31
N GLU A 243 -4.41 -24.01 9.47
CA GLU A 243 -4.22 -23.66 8.05
C GLU A 243 -3.88 -22.17 7.88
N GLU A 244 -3.20 -21.83 6.79
CA GLU A 244 -2.96 -20.44 6.43
C GLU A 244 -4.25 -19.83 5.85
N ILE A 245 -4.65 -18.68 6.40
CA ILE A 245 -5.74 -17.88 5.82
C ILE A 245 -5.13 -17.01 4.72
N LYS A 246 -5.61 -17.19 3.50
CA LYS A 246 -5.20 -16.39 2.33
C LYS A 246 -6.24 -15.32 2.06
N GLU A 247 -5.78 -14.12 1.79
CA GLU A 247 -6.64 -13.05 1.28
C GLU A 247 -7.04 -13.35 -0.17
N THR A 248 -8.29 -13.07 -0.50
CA THR A 248 -8.82 -13.21 -1.87
C THR A 248 -9.14 -11.82 -2.42
N SER A 249 -8.73 -11.56 -3.66
CA SER A 249 -9.12 -10.34 -4.37
C SER A 249 -10.59 -10.41 -4.78
N GLN A 250 -11.31 -9.29 -4.72
CA GLN A 250 -12.66 -9.17 -5.26
C GLN A 250 -12.68 -9.12 -6.80
N ILE A 251 -11.57 -8.71 -7.40
CA ILE A 251 -11.41 -8.58 -8.85
C ILE A 251 -10.48 -9.69 -9.34
N GLU A 252 -10.95 -10.45 -10.31
CA GLU A 252 -10.13 -11.41 -11.04
C GLU A 252 -9.50 -10.71 -12.26
N GLY A 253 -8.19 -10.81 -12.40
CA GLY A 253 -7.45 -10.16 -13.48
C GLY A 253 -7.18 -8.67 -13.23
N LYS A 254 -7.19 -7.86 -14.30
CA LYS A 254 -6.97 -6.42 -14.22
C LYS A 254 -8.25 -5.66 -13.90
N VAL A 255 -8.15 -4.65 -13.07
CA VAL A 255 -9.26 -3.70 -12.83
C VAL A 255 -9.48 -2.89 -14.12
N ASN A 256 -10.74 -2.84 -14.57
CA ASN A 256 -11.19 -1.90 -15.61
C ASN A 256 -12.36 -1.11 -15.04
N LEU A 257 -12.03 0.06 -14.47
CA LEU A 257 -12.95 0.95 -13.78
C LEU A 257 -13.42 2.06 -14.72
N VAL A 258 -14.70 2.41 -14.64
CA VAL A 258 -15.23 3.63 -15.25
C VAL A 258 -15.90 4.50 -14.20
N TRP A 259 -15.51 5.77 -14.13
CA TRP A 259 -16.27 6.76 -13.38
C TRP A 259 -17.55 7.13 -14.14
N ASP A 260 -18.67 7.00 -13.45
CA ASP A 260 -20.00 7.41 -13.95
C ASP A 260 -20.41 8.68 -13.19
N TYR A 261 -19.84 9.80 -13.67
CA TYR A 261 -20.07 11.10 -13.05
C TYR A 261 -21.37 11.74 -13.52
N TYR A 262 -22.10 12.37 -12.63
CA TYR A 262 -23.29 13.14 -12.90
C TYR A 262 -23.47 14.22 -11.83
N SER A 263 -24.04 15.36 -12.23
CA SER A 263 -24.16 16.53 -11.35
C SER A 263 -25.38 16.50 -10.41
N ASN A 264 -26.32 15.58 -10.61
CA ASN A 264 -27.53 15.47 -9.80
C ASN A 264 -27.36 14.43 -8.70
N VAL A 265 -26.84 14.83 -7.55
CA VAL A 265 -26.60 13.96 -6.38
C VAL A 265 -27.87 13.34 -5.76
N ALA A 266 -29.06 13.75 -6.19
CA ALA A 266 -30.33 13.19 -5.68
C ALA A 266 -30.82 11.95 -6.42
N ASN A 267 -30.30 11.66 -7.63
CA ASN A 267 -30.69 10.52 -8.43
C ASN A 267 -29.51 9.96 -9.20
N ALA A 268 -29.24 8.68 -9.02
CA ALA A 268 -28.32 7.95 -9.88
C ALA A 268 -28.85 7.88 -11.32
N PRO A 269 -28.00 7.83 -12.34
CA PRO A 269 -28.44 7.68 -13.73
C PRO A 269 -29.11 6.32 -13.93
N ASP A 270 -30.18 6.30 -14.75
CA ASP A 270 -30.79 5.04 -15.19
C ASP A 270 -29.91 4.40 -16.27
N ARG A 271 -29.30 3.28 -15.92
CA ARG A 271 -28.48 2.45 -16.82
C ARG A 271 -29.19 1.16 -17.26
N SER A 272 -30.50 1.02 -16.95
CA SER A 272 -31.27 -0.17 -17.27
C SER A 272 -31.20 -0.49 -18.79
N GLY A 273 -30.99 -1.78 -19.10
CA GLY A 273 -30.81 -2.23 -20.48
C GLY A 273 -29.50 -1.88 -21.17
N GLN A 274 -28.57 -1.20 -20.47
CA GLN A 274 -27.23 -0.93 -20.99
C GLN A 274 -26.25 -2.00 -20.51
N THR A 275 -25.25 -2.30 -21.34
CA THR A 275 -24.07 -3.08 -20.99
C THR A 275 -22.82 -2.29 -21.37
N ILE A 276 -21.75 -2.45 -20.62
CA ILE A 276 -20.44 -1.83 -20.89
C ILE A 276 -19.43 -2.96 -20.99
N ASP A 277 -19.10 -3.36 -22.21
CA ASP A 277 -18.25 -4.52 -22.44
C ASP A 277 -16.85 -4.35 -21.86
N GLY A 278 -16.36 -5.39 -21.18
CA GLY A 278 -14.98 -5.43 -20.67
C GLY A 278 -14.71 -4.68 -19.37
N ILE A 279 -15.61 -3.85 -18.85
CA ILE A 279 -15.45 -3.29 -17.51
C ILE A 279 -15.79 -4.32 -16.43
N ASN A 280 -15.22 -4.15 -15.26
CA ASN A 280 -15.56 -4.95 -14.07
C ASN A 280 -15.86 -4.08 -12.85
N VAL A 281 -15.63 -2.77 -12.92
CA VAL A 281 -15.95 -1.82 -11.84
C VAL A 281 -16.64 -0.58 -12.41
N VAL A 282 -17.75 -0.19 -11.82
CA VAL A 282 -18.38 1.13 -12.01
C VAL A 282 -18.22 1.98 -10.75
N SER A 283 -17.89 3.25 -10.93
CA SER A 283 -17.72 4.21 -9.84
C SER A 283 -18.66 5.41 -10.04
N PRO A 284 -19.93 5.28 -9.60
CA PRO A 284 -20.90 6.37 -9.72
C PRO A 284 -20.65 7.47 -8.67
N ALA A 285 -21.01 8.72 -8.99
CA ALA A 285 -20.89 9.88 -8.10
C ALA A 285 -21.99 9.89 -7.02
N PHE A 286 -21.98 8.87 -6.13
CA PHE A 286 -23.05 8.69 -5.14
C PHE A 286 -22.95 9.61 -3.93
N PHE A 287 -21.75 9.89 -3.45
CA PHE A 287 -21.55 10.46 -2.14
C PHE A 287 -20.70 11.73 -2.17
N HIS A 288 -21.10 12.71 -1.36
CA HIS A 288 -20.37 13.94 -1.13
C HIS A 288 -20.25 14.22 0.37
N ILE A 289 -19.30 15.05 0.74
CA ILE A 289 -19.25 15.64 2.07
C ILE A 289 -20.02 16.94 2.03
N ASN A 290 -21.01 17.11 2.91
CA ASN A 290 -21.77 18.36 3.01
C ASN A 290 -21.00 19.43 3.82
N SER A 291 -21.54 20.64 3.86
CA SER A 291 -20.93 21.78 4.58
C SER A 291 -20.82 21.58 6.10
N ASN A 292 -21.56 20.63 6.68
CA ASN A 292 -21.46 20.25 8.09
C ASN A 292 -20.38 19.18 8.35
N GLY A 293 -19.78 18.64 7.29
CA GLY A 293 -18.79 17.56 7.37
C GLY A 293 -19.39 16.17 7.55
N GLU A 294 -20.63 15.98 7.08
CA GLU A 294 -21.35 14.71 7.13
C GLU A 294 -21.47 14.12 5.72
N LEU A 295 -21.64 12.80 5.63
CA LEU A 295 -21.86 12.14 4.37
C LEU A 295 -23.24 12.54 3.79
N GLU A 296 -23.24 13.18 2.63
CA GLU A 296 -24.44 13.41 1.87
C GLU A 296 -24.82 12.15 1.06
N ASN A 297 -25.95 11.58 1.41
CA ASN A 297 -26.43 10.30 0.89
C ASN A 297 -27.91 10.44 0.48
N ASN A 298 -28.18 11.12 -0.64
CA ASN A 298 -29.53 11.47 -1.08
C ASN A 298 -30.04 10.66 -2.27
N ILE A 299 -29.27 9.68 -2.76
CA ILE A 299 -29.58 8.91 -3.98
C ILE A 299 -30.78 7.95 -3.85
N GLY A 300 -31.20 7.57 -2.64
CA GLY A 300 -32.42 6.82 -2.35
C GLY A 300 -32.62 5.54 -3.18
N ALA A 301 -33.78 5.41 -3.82
CA ALA A 301 -34.16 4.23 -4.60
C ALA A 301 -33.31 4.09 -5.87
N SER A 302 -32.99 5.19 -6.56
CA SER A 302 -32.21 5.16 -7.80
C SER A 302 -30.81 4.59 -7.60
N GLY A 303 -30.19 4.81 -6.43
CA GLY A 303 -28.91 4.19 -6.09
C GLY A 303 -29.00 2.67 -5.96
N LYS A 304 -30.10 2.14 -5.40
CA LYS A 304 -30.33 0.69 -5.33
C LYS A 304 -30.55 0.08 -6.70
N GLU A 305 -31.35 0.73 -7.53
CA GLU A 305 -31.62 0.30 -8.92
C GLU A 305 -30.32 0.29 -9.75
N TYR A 306 -29.46 1.29 -9.57
CA TYR A 306 -28.14 1.33 -10.20
C TYR A 306 -27.26 0.16 -9.76
N VAL A 307 -27.19 -0.14 -8.46
CA VAL A 307 -26.38 -1.26 -7.93
C VAL A 307 -26.93 -2.60 -8.43
N GLU A 308 -28.26 -2.78 -8.48
CA GLU A 308 -28.89 -3.98 -9.02
C GLU A 308 -28.58 -4.16 -10.52
N TRP A 309 -28.62 -3.08 -11.30
CA TRP A 309 -28.18 -3.09 -12.70
C TRP A 309 -26.70 -3.52 -12.82
N ALA A 310 -25.81 -2.91 -12.05
CA ALA A 310 -24.39 -3.21 -12.10
C ALA A 310 -24.11 -4.68 -11.75
N HIS A 311 -24.66 -5.17 -10.65
CA HIS A 311 -24.50 -6.57 -10.22
C HIS A 311 -25.10 -7.56 -11.22
N SER A 312 -26.23 -7.23 -11.87
CA SER A 312 -26.85 -8.07 -12.92
C SER A 312 -25.95 -8.23 -14.14
N ASN A 313 -25.05 -7.26 -14.39
CA ASN A 313 -24.08 -7.29 -15.46
C ASN A 313 -22.69 -7.81 -15.00
N GLY A 314 -22.55 -8.20 -13.73
CA GLY A 314 -21.30 -8.72 -13.17
C GLY A 314 -20.31 -7.63 -12.77
N TYR A 315 -20.72 -6.34 -12.71
CA TYR A 315 -19.86 -5.24 -12.31
C TYR A 315 -19.86 -5.08 -10.79
N LYS A 316 -18.69 -4.74 -10.24
CA LYS A 316 -18.53 -4.25 -8.87
C LYS A 316 -18.85 -2.76 -8.82
N VAL A 317 -19.42 -2.31 -7.70
CA VAL A 317 -19.80 -0.91 -7.50
C VAL A 317 -18.92 -0.30 -6.41
N TRP A 318 -18.03 0.61 -6.80
CA TRP A 318 -17.18 1.40 -5.90
C TRP A 318 -17.53 2.88 -6.05
N PRO A 319 -18.60 3.37 -5.43
CA PRO A 319 -19.02 4.76 -5.60
C PRO A 319 -17.95 5.75 -5.20
N MET A 320 -17.87 6.86 -5.92
CA MET A 320 -17.08 8.03 -5.51
C MET A 320 -17.64 8.62 -4.22
N LEU A 321 -16.75 8.99 -3.32
CA LEU A 321 -16.97 9.90 -2.20
C LEU A 321 -16.10 11.12 -2.39
N GLN A 322 -16.72 12.27 -2.62
CA GLN A 322 -16.07 13.52 -3.00
C GLN A 322 -16.17 14.58 -1.91
N ASN A 323 -15.16 15.46 -1.85
CA ASN A 323 -15.14 16.65 -1.00
C ASN A 323 -15.23 17.94 -1.80
N ASP A 324 -15.87 17.90 -2.96
CA ASP A 324 -15.98 19.00 -3.89
C ASP A 324 -16.88 20.14 -3.39
N GLY A 325 -16.72 21.32 -3.98
CA GLY A 325 -17.53 22.50 -3.70
C GLY A 325 -16.81 23.64 -2.98
N THR A 326 -17.46 24.79 -2.97
CA THR A 326 -16.88 26.01 -2.37
C THR A 326 -16.76 25.90 -0.85
N GLY A 327 -15.55 26.11 -0.33
CA GLY A 327 -15.28 26.09 1.12
C GLY A 327 -14.97 24.69 1.68
N MET A 328 -15.08 23.64 0.87
CA MET A 328 -14.92 22.26 1.32
C MET A 328 -13.49 21.92 1.79
N MET A 329 -12.46 22.60 1.28
CA MET A 329 -11.10 22.50 1.84
C MET A 329 -11.06 22.72 3.36
N SER A 330 -11.79 23.73 3.88
CA SER A 330 -11.85 24.01 5.31
C SER A 330 -12.69 22.99 6.08
N VAL A 331 -13.75 22.47 5.48
CA VAL A 331 -14.59 21.42 6.07
C VAL A 331 -13.81 20.13 6.18
N THR A 332 -13.16 19.71 5.09
CA THR A 332 -12.27 18.52 5.04
C THR A 332 -11.18 18.62 6.10
N SER A 333 -10.50 19.77 6.20
CA SER A 333 -9.47 20.02 7.22
C SER A 333 -10.00 19.78 8.65
N LYS A 334 -11.20 20.27 8.96
CA LYS A 334 -11.82 20.09 10.29
C LYS A 334 -12.21 18.63 10.57
N ILE A 335 -12.59 17.87 9.55
CA ILE A 335 -12.89 16.44 9.71
C ILE A 335 -11.61 15.68 9.97
N MET A 336 -10.59 15.89 9.14
CA MET A 336 -9.35 15.12 9.21
C MET A 336 -8.61 15.35 10.54
N ASN A 337 -8.63 16.56 11.07
CA ASN A 337 -7.92 16.88 12.31
C ASN A 337 -8.70 16.57 13.61
N ASP A 338 -9.95 16.10 13.52
CA ASP A 338 -10.78 15.77 14.69
C ASP A 338 -11.13 14.28 14.68
N TYR A 339 -10.65 13.53 15.68
CA TYR A 339 -10.89 12.10 15.80
C TYR A 339 -12.39 11.73 15.76
N ASN A 340 -13.22 12.46 16.52
CA ASN A 340 -14.64 12.12 16.62
C ASN A 340 -15.37 12.35 15.28
N LYS A 341 -14.97 13.40 14.53
CA LYS A 341 -15.52 13.65 13.18
C LYS A 341 -15.07 12.61 12.18
N ARG A 342 -13.79 12.20 12.22
CA ARG A 342 -13.33 11.08 11.37
C ARG A 342 -14.12 9.81 11.66
N GLN A 343 -14.30 9.44 12.95
CA GLN A 343 -15.05 8.24 13.31
C GLN A 343 -16.53 8.34 12.93
N LYS A 344 -17.14 9.54 13.05
CA LYS A 344 -18.51 9.78 12.58
C LYS A 344 -18.62 9.52 11.07
N LEU A 345 -17.75 10.12 10.27
CA LEU A 345 -17.73 9.96 8.82
C LEU A 345 -17.50 8.49 8.42
N ILE A 346 -16.55 7.79 9.06
CA ILE A 346 -16.31 6.36 8.82
C ILE A 346 -17.59 5.55 9.06
N ASN A 347 -18.29 5.79 10.16
CA ASN A 347 -19.54 5.08 10.46
C ASN A 347 -20.64 5.39 9.44
N GLU A 348 -20.76 6.63 8.99
CA GLU A 348 -21.71 7.04 7.93
C GLU A 348 -21.41 6.34 6.60
N ILE A 349 -20.13 6.25 6.21
CA ILE A 349 -19.68 5.50 5.04
C ILE A 349 -20.08 4.03 5.15
N LEU A 350 -19.77 3.36 6.27
CA LEU A 350 -20.12 1.95 6.49
C LEU A 350 -21.64 1.70 6.41
N MET A 351 -22.43 2.59 6.99
CA MET A 351 -23.88 2.50 6.93
C MET A 351 -24.40 2.64 5.49
N ALA A 352 -23.85 3.56 4.72
CA ALA A 352 -24.21 3.73 3.31
C ALA A 352 -23.80 2.50 2.48
N CYS A 353 -22.61 1.94 2.71
CA CYS A 353 -22.17 0.72 2.05
C CYS A 353 -23.14 -0.46 2.27
N ILE A 354 -23.58 -0.65 3.50
CA ILE A 354 -24.54 -1.70 3.86
C ILE A 354 -25.92 -1.42 3.25
N GLN A 355 -26.38 -0.15 3.30
CA GLN A 355 -27.69 0.28 2.79
C GLN A 355 -27.85 0.00 1.30
N TYR A 356 -26.81 0.25 0.50
CA TYR A 356 -26.82 0.08 -0.96
C TYR A 356 -26.24 -1.25 -1.44
N LYS A 357 -25.63 -2.05 -0.55
CA LYS A 357 -24.93 -3.32 -0.89
C LYS A 357 -23.84 -3.14 -1.93
N ILE A 358 -23.05 -2.08 -1.80
CA ILE A 358 -21.91 -1.79 -2.68
C ILE A 358 -20.70 -2.66 -2.34
N ASP A 359 -19.72 -2.73 -3.24
CA ASP A 359 -18.55 -3.64 -3.14
C ASP A 359 -17.28 -2.91 -2.66
N GLY A 360 -17.30 -1.60 -2.61
CA GLY A 360 -16.16 -0.79 -2.19
C GLY A 360 -16.48 0.70 -2.14
N ILE A 361 -15.48 1.51 -1.85
CA ILE A 361 -15.52 2.98 -1.91
C ILE A 361 -14.33 3.47 -2.73
N ASN A 362 -14.56 4.45 -3.58
CA ASN A 362 -13.55 5.23 -4.27
C ASN A 362 -13.48 6.62 -3.63
N LEU A 363 -12.40 6.91 -2.91
CA LEU A 363 -12.19 8.23 -2.30
C LEU A 363 -11.59 9.17 -3.32
N ASP A 364 -12.34 10.20 -3.68
CA ASP A 364 -11.93 11.26 -4.60
C ASP A 364 -11.89 12.60 -3.85
N PHE A 365 -10.93 12.72 -2.91
CA PHE A 365 -10.71 13.93 -2.14
C PHE A 365 -9.63 14.77 -2.78
N GLU A 366 -10.02 15.96 -3.23
CA GLU A 366 -9.16 16.89 -3.94
C GLU A 366 -9.04 18.25 -3.23
N ASN A 367 -8.11 19.08 -3.68
CA ASN A 367 -7.93 20.44 -3.18
C ASN A 367 -7.86 20.54 -1.64
N MET A 368 -7.14 19.64 -1.02
CA MET A 368 -6.90 19.62 0.41
C MET A 368 -5.69 20.50 0.78
N LYS A 369 -5.60 20.89 2.04
CA LYS A 369 -4.42 21.59 2.53
C LYS A 369 -3.22 20.64 2.65
N GLN A 370 -2.04 21.10 2.28
CA GLN A 370 -0.81 20.33 2.46
C GLN A 370 -0.57 19.93 3.93
N GLU A 371 -0.93 20.81 4.88
CA GLU A 371 -0.78 20.57 6.32
C GLU A 371 -1.64 19.41 6.85
N ASP A 372 -2.73 19.06 6.15
CA ASP A 372 -3.63 17.98 6.52
C ASP A 372 -3.20 16.60 5.98
N LYS A 373 -2.08 16.52 5.25
CA LYS A 373 -1.58 15.31 4.61
C LYS A 373 -1.52 14.10 5.54
N ASP A 374 -0.95 14.29 6.73
CA ASP A 374 -0.78 13.21 7.70
C ASP A 374 -2.13 12.77 8.30
N MET A 375 -3.05 13.71 8.49
CA MET A 375 -4.38 13.42 9.04
C MET A 375 -5.33 12.84 7.99
N TYR A 376 -5.19 13.17 6.72
CA TYR A 376 -5.86 12.46 5.64
C TYR A 376 -5.36 11.01 5.53
N SER A 377 -4.05 10.81 5.61
CA SER A 377 -3.47 9.46 5.71
C SER A 377 -4.01 8.70 6.91
N ARG A 378 -4.15 9.36 8.07
CA ARG A 378 -4.75 8.79 9.28
C ARG A 378 -6.21 8.35 9.06
N PHE A 379 -7.01 9.17 8.37
CA PHE A 379 -8.37 8.80 8.01
C PHE A 379 -8.42 7.51 7.16
N ILE A 380 -7.56 7.39 6.17
CA ILE A 380 -7.45 6.18 5.32
C ILE A 380 -7.02 4.96 6.13
N ILE A 381 -6.03 5.11 7.03
CA ILE A 381 -5.56 4.05 7.93
C ILE A 381 -6.68 3.57 8.87
N GLU A 382 -7.58 4.45 9.30
CA GLU A 382 -8.70 4.12 10.17
C GLU A 382 -9.92 3.58 9.39
N LEU A 383 -10.10 3.97 8.12
CA LEU A 383 -11.23 3.55 7.27
C LEU A 383 -11.03 2.17 6.67
N GLU A 384 -9.83 1.88 6.13
CA GLU A 384 -9.57 0.62 5.40
C GLU A 384 -9.90 -0.64 6.21
N PRO A 385 -9.42 -0.81 7.47
CA PRO A 385 -9.75 -1.98 8.26
C PRO A 385 -11.25 -2.17 8.50
N ARG A 386 -11.99 -1.07 8.57
CA ARG A 386 -13.43 -1.10 8.79
C ARG A 386 -14.20 -1.50 7.53
N LEU A 387 -13.75 -1.07 6.34
CA LEU A 387 -14.27 -1.56 5.07
C LEU A 387 -13.92 -3.04 4.85
N LYS A 388 -12.67 -3.42 5.13
CA LYS A 388 -12.20 -4.80 5.04
C LYS A 388 -12.98 -5.75 5.97
N GLU A 389 -13.38 -5.30 7.18
CA GLU A 389 -14.20 -6.08 8.12
C GLU A 389 -15.51 -6.57 7.50
N ILE A 390 -16.10 -5.78 6.60
CA ILE A 390 -17.35 -6.11 5.90
C ILE A 390 -17.10 -6.54 4.43
N GLY A 391 -15.85 -6.86 4.08
CA GLY A 391 -15.47 -7.42 2.79
C GLY A 391 -15.45 -6.43 1.63
N LEU A 392 -15.27 -5.12 1.90
CA LEU A 392 -15.28 -4.06 0.89
C LEU A 392 -13.88 -3.59 0.51
N VAL A 393 -13.76 -3.06 -0.70
CA VAL A 393 -12.54 -2.48 -1.27
C VAL A 393 -12.48 -0.98 -0.97
N LEU A 394 -11.27 -0.50 -0.69
CA LEU A 394 -10.94 0.92 -0.67
C LEU A 394 -10.01 1.25 -1.84
N SER A 395 -10.44 2.11 -2.75
CA SER A 395 -9.60 2.76 -3.75
C SER A 395 -9.50 4.26 -3.45
N VAL A 396 -8.35 4.85 -3.70
CA VAL A 396 -8.09 6.28 -3.39
C VAL A 396 -7.51 6.96 -4.61
N ASP A 397 -8.17 8.01 -5.06
CA ASP A 397 -7.73 8.82 -6.18
C ASP A 397 -6.67 9.82 -5.75
N VAL A 398 -5.61 9.92 -6.52
CA VAL A 398 -4.50 10.85 -6.25
C VAL A 398 -3.97 11.44 -7.55
N THR A 399 -3.52 12.68 -7.46
CA THR A 399 -2.93 13.41 -8.59
C THR A 399 -1.46 13.06 -8.81
N ALA A 400 -0.89 13.56 -9.91
CA ALA A 400 0.54 13.44 -10.17
C ALA A 400 1.39 14.11 -9.07
N PRO A 401 2.58 13.57 -8.75
CA PRO A 401 3.50 14.17 -7.79
C PRO A 401 4.26 15.35 -8.40
N ASP A 402 3.57 16.48 -8.63
CA ASP A 402 4.06 17.69 -9.29
C ASP A 402 4.57 18.78 -8.33
N GLY A 403 4.30 18.64 -7.02
CA GLY A 403 4.75 19.57 -5.98
C GLY A 403 3.82 20.75 -5.71
N SER A 404 2.62 20.80 -6.29
CA SER A 404 1.61 21.80 -5.95
C SER A 404 1.02 21.54 -4.54
N GLU A 405 0.76 22.62 -3.78
CA GLU A 405 0.39 22.54 -2.35
C GLU A 405 -0.92 21.80 -2.12
N THR A 406 -2.00 22.22 -2.78
CA THR A 406 -3.35 21.70 -2.54
C THR A 406 -3.77 20.57 -3.48
N TRP A 407 -2.97 20.33 -4.53
CA TRP A 407 -3.27 19.36 -5.57
C TRP A 407 -2.36 18.13 -5.53
N SER A 408 -1.16 18.26 -4.93
CA SER A 408 -0.16 17.18 -4.91
C SER A 408 0.41 16.91 -3.53
N LEU A 409 0.90 17.95 -2.82
CA LEU A 409 1.58 17.78 -1.55
C LEU A 409 0.62 17.47 -0.38
N CYS A 410 -0.68 17.55 -0.61
CA CYS A 410 -1.72 17.10 0.32
C CYS A 410 -1.84 15.57 0.42
N PHE A 411 -1.17 14.80 -0.45
CA PHE A 411 -1.17 13.33 -0.43
C PHE A 411 0.17 12.76 0.06
N ASP A 412 0.12 11.87 1.04
CA ASP A 412 1.20 10.91 1.31
C ASP A 412 0.93 9.63 0.52
N ARG A 413 1.39 9.61 -0.73
CA ARG A 413 1.13 8.49 -1.66
C ARG A 413 1.75 7.19 -1.18
N HIS A 414 2.89 7.27 -0.48
CA HIS A 414 3.51 6.08 0.13
C HIS A 414 2.59 5.43 1.16
N VAL A 415 2.03 6.21 2.09
CA VAL A 415 1.11 5.69 3.10
C VAL A 415 -0.18 5.21 2.45
N ILE A 416 -0.78 6.00 1.58
CA ILE A 416 -2.03 5.67 0.87
C ILE A 416 -1.88 4.35 0.10
N GLY A 417 -0.86 4.21 -0.75
CA GLY A 417 -0.62 3.01 -1.54
C GLY A 417 -0.30 1.76 -0.71
N ASN A 418 0.29 1.93 0.49
CA ASN A 418 0.54 0.80 1.40
C ASN A 418 -0.71 0.36 2.18
N VAL A 419 -1.68 1.24 2.39
CA VAL A 419 -2.88 0.99 3.20
C VAL A 419 -4.06 0.58 2.32
N ALA A 420 -4.45 1.42 1.34
CA ALA A 420 -5.58 1.15 0.45
C ALA A 420 -5.37 -0.13 -0.36
N ASN A 421 -6.48 -0.75 -0.80
CA ASN A 421 -6.42 -1.88 -1.74
C ASN A 421 -5.88 -1.42 -3.09
N TYR A 422 -6.32 -0.24 -3.57
CA TYR A 422 -5.85 0.37 -4.80
C TYR A 422 -5.61 1.87 -4.61
N ILE A 423 -4.60 2.38 -5.31
CA ILE A 423 -4.37 3.79 -5.52
C ILE A 423 -4.60 4.11 -7.00
N VAL A 424 -5.50 5.05 -7.29
CA VAL A 424 -5.83 5.44 -8.66
C VAL A 424 -5.04 6.70 -9.01
N PHE A 425 -4.08 6.56 -9.90
CA PHE A 425 -3.32 7.69 -10.39
C PHE A 425 -4.11 8.42 -11.49
N MET A 426 -4.67 9.60 -11.18
CA MET A 426 -5.32 10.51 -12.12
C MET A 426 -4.28 11.08 -13.09
N ALA A 427 -3.97 10.32 -14.16
CA ALA A 427 -2.91 10.65 -15.12
C ALA A 427 -3.42 11.60 -16.21
N TYR A 428 -4.13 12.65 -15.81
CA TYR A 428 -4.68 13.68 -16.69
C TYR A 428 -4.62 15.06 -16.02
N ASP A 429 -5.15 16.07 -16.74
CA ASP A 429 -5.07 17.48 -16.38
C ASP A 429 -3.63 17.99 -16.17
N GLN A 430 -2.65 17.44 -16.93
CA GLN A 430 -1.29 17.97 -16.97
C GLN A 430 -1.30 19.47 -17.22
N TYR A 431 -2.18 19.93 -18.11
CA TYR A 431 -2.60 21.31 -18.24
C TYR A 431 -4.12 21.36 -18.04
N GLY A 432 -4.52 21.63 -16.80
CA GLY A 432 -5.92 21.64 -16.38
C GLY A 432 -6.67 22.89 -16.77
N ALA A 433 -7.95 22.96 -16.38
CA ALA A 433 -8.86 24.06 -16.75
C ALA A 433 -8.40 25.45 -16.30
N SER A 434 -7.66 25.54 -15.21
CA SER A 434 -7.12 26.79 -14.65
C SER A 434 -5.77 27.21 -15.24
N SER A 435 -5.20 26.40 -16.16
CA SER A 435 -3.90 26.71 -16.74
C SER A 435 -3.92 27.98 -17.59
N ASN A 436 -2.95 28.86 -17.36
CA ASN A 436 -2.72 30.05 -18.19
C ASN A 436 -1.92 29.79 -19.48
N LYS A 437 -1.53 28.52 -19.69
CA LYS A 437 -0.80 28.05 -20.86
C LYS A 437 -1.55 26.91 -21.53
N ALA A 438 -1.62 26.91 -22.85
CA ALA A 438 -2.13 25.79 -23.62
C ALA A 438 -1.16 24.61 -23.55
N GLY A 439 -1.67 23.43 -23.35
CA GLY A 439 -0.88 22.19 -23.27
C GLY A 439 -1.76 20.95 -23.37
N THR A 440 -1.13 19.79 -23.35
CA THR A 440 -1.81 18.50 -23.43
C THR A 440 -2.53 18.16 -22.13
N THR A 441 -3.64 17.41 -22.22
CA THR A 441 -4.35 16.86 -21.09
C THR A 441 -3.52 15.76 -20.39
N ALA A 442 -2.84 14.90 -21.19
CA ALA A 442 -2.09 13.76 -20.68
C ALA A 442 -0.99 13.33 -21.65
N GLY A 443 0.15 14.02 -21.67
CA GLY A 443 1.29 13.63 -22.52
C GLY A 443 1.95 12.36 -22.01
N TYR A 444 2.23 11.39 -22.90
CA TYR A 444 2.80 10.08 -22.54
C TYR A 444 4.05 10.19 -21.66
N ASN A 445 5.01 11.05 -22.02
CA ASN A 445 6.24 11.24 -21.26
C ASN A 445 6.00 11.72 -19.83
N TRP A 446 5.02 12.60 -19.61
CA TRP A 446 4.64 13.07 -18.28
C TRP A 446 3.92 11.97 -17.48
N VAL A 447 3.01 11.22 -18.11
CA VAL A 447 2.33 10.08 -17.50
C VAL A 447 3.33 9.04 -17.03
N GLU A 448 4.26 8.62 -17.92
CA GLU A 448 5.27 7.62 -17.57
C GLU A 448 6.25 8.10 -16.50
N LEU A 449 6.69 9.36 -16.57
CA LEU A 449 7.58 9.94 -15.56
C LEU A 449 6.91 10.00 -14.18
N SER A 450 5.63 10.41 -14.14
CA SER A 450 4.86 10.45 -12.91
C SER A 450 4.66 9.04 -12.34
N LEU A 451 4.30 8.07 -13.18
CA LEU A 451 4.16 6.67 -12.77
C LEU A 451 5.45 6.10 -12.18
N LYS A 452 6.62 6.41 -12.76
CA LYS A 452 7.91 6.03 -12.18
C LYS A 452 8.12 6.60 -10.78
N LYS A 453 7.66 7.82 -10.51
CA LYS A 453 7.72 8.38 -9.15
C LYS A 453 6.87 7.59 -8.17
N PHE A 454 5.67 7.13 -8.56
CA PHE A 454 4.86 6.23 -7.72
C PHE A 454 5.59 4.94 -7.39
N LEU A 455 6.23 4.32 -8.37
CA LEU A 455 6.93 3.05 -8.21
C LEU A 455 8.25 3.17 -7.44
N GLU A 456 9.08 4.15 -7.79
CA GLU A 456 10.47 4.25 -7.33
C GLU A 456 10.63 5.18 -6.12
N THR A 457 9.93 6.31 -6.09
CA THR A 457 10.06 7.32 -5.03
C THR A 457 9.08 7.06 -3.88
N GLU A 458 7.80 6.86 -4.23
CA GLU A 458 6.75 6.53 -3.26
C GLU A 458 6.77 5.05 -2.87
N ALA A 459 7.50 4.21 -3.61
CA ALA A 459 7.69 2.78 -3.38
C ALA A 459 6.36 2.01 -3.20
N ILE A 460 5.42 2.26 -4.11
CA ILE A 460 4.12 1.60 -4.15
C ILE A 460 4.22 0.33 -4.98
N GLU A 461 3.64 -0.76 -4.54
CA GLU A 461 3.55 -2.00 -5.30
C GLU A 461 2.73 -1.79 -6.59
N SER A 462 3.27 -2.22 -7.72
CA SER A 462 2.70 -1.93 -9.04
C SER A 462 1.29 -2.50 -9.22
N ASP A 463 1.01 -3.65 -8.62
CA ASP A 463 -0.29 -4.32 -8.64
C ASP A 463 -1.37 -3.66 -7.76
N LYS A 464 -1.03 -2.57 -7.09
CA LYS A 464 -1.97 -1.67 -6.39
C LYS A 464 -2.29 -0.39 -7.18
N ILE A 465 -1.55 -0.08 -8.25
CA ILE A 465 -1.71 1.16 -9.00
C ILE A 465 -2.69 0.94 -10.17
N ILE A 466 -3.77 1.70 -10.19
CA ILE A 466 -4.69 1.82 -11.34
C ILE A 466 -4.32 3.10 -12.09
N LEU A 467 -4.04 2.99 -13.39
CA LEU A 467 -3.74 4.13 -14.25
C LEU A 467 -5.02 4.74 -14.81
N ALA A 468 -5.33 5.97 -14.42
CA ALA A 468 -6.48 6.66 -14.95
C ALA A 468 -6.15 7.39 -16.26
N ILE A 469 -7.03 7.24 -17.25
CA ILE A 469 -6.92 7.86 -18.58
C ILE A 469 -8.08 8.82 -18.83
N PRO A 470 -7.86 9.96 -19.53
CA PRO A 470 -8.93 10.88 -19.89
C PRO A 470 -9.64 10.41 -21.17
N LEU A 471 -10.97 10.48 -21.18
CA LEU A 471 -11.80 10.33 -22.36
C LEU A 471 -12.18 11.71 -22.95
N TYR A 472 -11.30 12.70 -22.80
CA TYR A 472 -11.44 14.06 -23.33
C TYR A 472 -10.08 14.66 -23.69
N ALA A 473 -10.11 15.63 -24.58
CA ALA A 473 -9.01 16.52 -24.86
C ALA A 473 -9.43 17.97 -24.55
N ARG A 474 -8.45 18.88 -24.40
CA ARG A 474 -8.73 20.27 -24.10
C ARG A 474 -8.49 21.15 -25.32
N LEU A 475 -9.55 21.84 -25.80
CA LEU A 475 -9.47 22.83 -26.89
C LEU A 475 -9.17 24.20 -26.28
N TRP A 476 -7.98 24.71 -26.58
CA TRP A 476 -7.49 26.00 -26.14
C TRP A 476 -7.78 27.09 -27.15
N THR A 477 -8.21 28.25 -26.70
CA THR A 477 -8.39 29.47 -27.50
C THR A 477 -7.42 30.52 -27.00
N LEU A 478 -6.53 30.97 -27.88
CA LEU A 478 -5.50 31.97 -27.59
C LEU A 478 -5.77 33.24 -28.37
N ASN A 479 -5.49 34.38 -27.75
CA ASN A 479 -5.50 35.68 -28.45
C ASN A 479 -4.22 35.90 -29.28
N ASN A 480 -4.10 37.05 -29.90
CA ASN A 480 -2.93 37.41 -30.72
C ASN A 480 -1.62 37.55 -29.92
N LEU A 481 -1.68 37.61 -28.59
CA LEU A 481 -0.52 37.62 -27.70
C LEU A 481 -0.20 36.23 -27.17
N GLU A 482 -0.76 35.17 -27.73
CA GLU A 482 -0.62 33.77 -27.32
C GLU A 482 -1.12 33.50 -25.86
N ALA A 483 -1.91 34.41 -25.28
CA ALA A 483 -2.52 34.21 -23.98
C ALA A 483 -3.79 33.37 -24.09
N VAL A 484 -3.99 32.42 -23.21
CA VAL A 484 -5.22 31.63 -23.12
C VAL A 484 -6.36 32.52 -22.66
N VAL A 485 -7.41 32.62 -23.47
CA VAL A 485 -8.62 33.40 -23.18
C VAL A 485 -9.85 32.52 -22.95
N LYS A 486 -9.81 31.27 -23.42
CA LYS A 486 -10.85 30.27 -23.20
C LYS A 486 -10.27 28.86 -23.37
N GLN A 487 -10.82 27.93 -22.67
CA GLN A 487 -10.62 26.50 -22.90
C GLN A 487 -11.95 25.74 -22.75
N SER A 488 -12.04 24.54 -23.33
CA SER A 488 -13.15 23.63 -23.13
C SER A 488 -12.68 22.18 -23.21
N ALA A 489 -13.19 21.33 -22.32
CA ALA A 489 -13.05 19.90 -22.46
C ALA A 489 -13.90 19.42 -23.65
N VAL A 490 -13.31 18.59 -24.50
CA VAL A 490 -13.97 18.01 -25.69
C VAL A 490 -13.93 16.49 -25.51
N PRO A 491 -15.08 15.84 -25.29
CA PRO A 491 -15.17 14.38 -25.23
C PRO A 491 -14.56 13.71 -26.47
N ILE A 492 -13.91 12.56 -26.33
CA ILE A 492 -13.24 11.89 -27.46
C ILE A 492 -14.22 11.59 -28.60
N LYS A 493 -15.48 11.27 -28.31
CA LYS A 493 -16.56 11.08 -29.31
C LYS A 493 -16.88 12.33 -30.16
N ASN A 494 -16.42 13.51 -29.75
CA ASN A 494 -16.71 14.79 -30.40
C ASN A 494 -15.49 15.46 -31.00
N ILE A 495 -14.30 14.88 -30.89
CA ILE A 495 -13.05 15.53 -31.35
C ILE A 495 -13.11 15.89 -32.82
N ASP A 496 -13.51 14.96 -33.69
CA ASP A 496 -13.58 15.22 -35.14
C ASP A 496 -14.67 16.24 -35.50
N LYS A 497 -15.68 16.45 -34.65
CA LYS A 497 -16.74 17.45 -34.88
C LYS A 497 -16.27 18.89 -34.62
N VAL A 498 -15.24 19.07 -33.82
CA VAL A 498 -14.72 20.43 -33.45
C VAL A 498 -13.48 20.83 -34.25
N ILE A 499 -12.93 19.93 -35.07
CA ILE A 499 -11.78 20.20 -35.95
C ILE A 499 -12.31 20.56 -37.32
N PRO A 500 -12.01 21.78 -37.84
CA PRO A 500 -12.42 22.17 -39.20
C PRO A 500 -11.77 21.27 -40.26
N ASP A 501 -12.48 21.08 -41.39
CA ASP A 501 -11.94 20.37 -42.54
C ASP A 501 -10.61 20.97 -43.02
N GLY A 502 -9.65 20.10 -43.35
CA GLY A 502 -8.34 20.51 -43.88
C GLY A 502 -7.30 20.90 -42.82
N VAL A 503 -7.64 20.83 -41.52
CA VAL A 503 -6.65 21.00 -40.44
C VAL A 503 -5.75 19.78 -40.36
N GLU A 504 -4.43 19.99 -40.53
CA GLU A 504 -3.44 18.93 -40.46
C GLU A 504 -3.23 18.46 -39.00
N LYS A 505 -3.26 17.16 -38.78
CA LYS A 505 -2.93 16.49 -37.50
C LYS A 505 -1.44 16.11 -37.52
N GLN A 506 -0.62 16.70 -36.65
CA GLN A 506 0.81 16.43 -36.55
C GLN A 506 1.09 15.52 -35.34
N TRP A 507 1.74 14.37 -35.57
CA TRP A 507 2.08 13.46 -34.51
C TRP A 507 3.30 13.95 -33.72
N ASP A 508 3.16 14.04 -32.38
CA ASP A 508 4.27 14.34 -31.47
C ASP A 508 4.78 13.01 -30.84
N GLU A 509 6.00 12.65 -31.18
CA GLU A 509 6.61 11.39 -30.71
C GLU A 509 6.89 11.36 -29.21
N ASN A 510 7.07 12.49 -28.54
CA ASN A 510 7.32 12.54 -27.10
C ASN A 510 6.02 12.45 -26.30
N LEU A 511 4.99 13.16 -26.78
CA LEU A 511 3.69 13.17 -26.13
C LEU A 511 2.83 11.97 -26.54
N LYS A 512 3.19 11.28 -27.64
CA LYS A 512 2.40 10.21 -28.26
C LYS A 512 0.96 10.65 -28.52
N GLN A 513 0.81 11.83 -29.09
CA GLN A 513 -0.47 12.47 -29.40
C GLN A 513 -0.41 13.20 -30.71
N TYR A 514 -1.55 13.34 -31.40
CA TYR A 514 -1.68 14.28 -32.48
C TYR A 514 -1.90 15.70 -31.94
N TYR A 515 -1.18 16.66 -32.50
CA TYR A 515 -1.35 18.08 -32.24
C TYR A 515 -2.00 18.76 -33.44
N ILE A 516 -2.94 19.67 -33.15
CA ILE A 516 -3.53 20.56 -34.15
C ILE A 516 -3.44 22.02 -33.71
N GLN A 517 -3.31 22.88 -34.71
CA GLN A 517 -3.42 24.32 -34.54
C GLN A 517 -4.09 24.93 -35.75
N TYR A 518 -5.06 25.83 -35.55
CA TYR A 518 -5.72 26.56 -36.62
C TYR A 518 -6.16 27.95 -36.18
N LYS A 519 -6.47 28.83 -37.16
CA LYS A 519 -7.05 30.16 -36.90
C LYS A 519 -8.57 30.08 -36.92
N ASP A 520 -9.19 30.77 -35.97
CA ASP A 520 -10.63 30.97 -35.86
C ASP A 520 -10.88 32.47 -35.60
N GLY A 521 -11.09 33.22 -36.72
CA GLY A 521 -11.09 34.68 -36.70
C GLY A 521 -9.75 35.25 -36.19
N SER A 522 -9.81 36.07 -35.15
CA SER A 522 -8.62 36.66 -34.50
C SER A 522 -7.93 35.73 -33.48
N TYR A 523 -8.49 34.55 -33.23
CA TYR A 523 -7.98 33.62 -32.23
C TYR A 523 -7.18 32.50 -32.86
N THR A 524 -6.28 31.91 -32.10
CA THR A 524 -5.60 30.66 -32.42
C THR A 524 -6.21 29.54 -31.57
N LYS A 525 -6.61 28.45 -32.21
CA LYS A 525 -7.06 27.21 -31.52
C LYS A 525 -5.91 26.23 -31.50
N LYS A 526 -5.74 25.55 -30.34
CA LYS A 526 -4.76 24.49 -30.17
C LYS A 526 -5.41 23.32 -29.43
N MET A 527 -5.07 22.09 -29.81
CA MET A 527 -5.50 20.89 -29.10
C MET A 527 -4.47 19.77 -29.28
N TRP A 528 -4.23 19.01 -28.24
CA TRP A 528 -3.54 17.71 -28.26
C TRP A 528 -4.62 16.64 -28.12
N ILE A 529 -4.72 15.79 -29.14
CA ILE A 529 -5.85 14.89 -29.35
C ILE A 529 -5.66 13.62 -28.52
N GLU A 530 -6.72 13.22 -27.81
CA GLU A 530 -6.84 11.87 -27.29
C GLU A 530 -7.64 11.03 -28.29
N ASP A 531 -7.03 9.96 -28.77
CA ASP A 531 -7.60 9.00 -29.71
C ASP A 531 -7.11 7.58 -29.44
N GLU A 532 -7.55 6.59 -30.21
CA GLU A 532 -7.15 5.19 -30.04
C GLU A 532 -5.63 5.01 -30.03
N LYS A 533 -4.91 5.75 -30.89
CA LYS A 533 -3.46 5.62 -30.98
C LYS A 533 -2.76 6.15 -29.73
N SER A 534 -3.15 7.33 -29.24
CA SER A 534 -2.60 7.92 -28.02
C SER A 534 -2.97 7.12 -26.78
N LEU A 535 -4.18 6.60 -26.71
CA LEU A 535 -4.65 5.77 -25.61
C LEU A 535 -3.96 4.40 -25.60
N THR A 536 -3.73 3.77 -26.77
CA THR A 536 -2.95 2.53 -26.87
C THR A 536 -1.57 2.68 -26.23
N GLU A 537 -0.86 3.78 -26.53
CA GLU A 537 0.45 4.05 -25.95
C GLU A 537 0.38 4.15 -24.41
N LYS A 538 -0.60 4.87 -23.85
CA LYS A 538 -0.77 5.01 -22.40
C LYS A 538 -1.19 3.70 -21.72
N ILE A 539 -2.14 2.97 -22.32
CA ILE A 539 -2.62 1.68 -21.79
C ILE A 539 -1.50 0.64 -21.78
N SER A 540 -0.57 0.70 -22.73
CA SER A 540 0.62 -0.19 -22.75
C SER A 540 1.48 -0.10 -21.50
N LEU A 541 1.41 1.01 -20.74
CA LEU A 541 2.09 1.16 -19.46
C LEU A 541 1.57 0.19 -18.40
N ILE A 542 0.33 -0.29 -18.52
CA ILE A 542 -0.29 -1.23 -17.57
C ILE A 542 0.45 -2.57 -17.62
N SER A 543 0.64 -3.14 -18.80
CA SER A 543 1.41 -4.38 -18.95
C SER A 543 2.90 -4.14 -18.74
N LYS A 544 3.46 -3.01 -19.24
CA LYS A 544 4.88 -2.67 -19.08
C LYS A 544 5.34 -2.62 -17.62
N TYR A 545 4.52 -2.09 -16.73
CA TYR A 545 4.84 -1.95 -15.31
C TYR A 545 4.07 -2.91 -14.41
N ASN A 546 3.29 -3.84 -14.98
CA ASN A 546 2.41 -4.77 -14.27
C ASN A 546 1.46 -4.07 -13.28
N LEU A 547 0.79 -3.01 -13.73
CA LEU A 547 -0.14 -2.26 -12.90
C LEU A 547 -1.42 -3.05 -12.61
N ALA A 548 -2.19 -2.63 -11.58
CA ALA A 548 -3.47 -3.23 -11.22
C ALA A 548 -4.52 -3.15 -12.33
N GLY A 549 -4.53 -2.08 -13.11
CA GLY A 549 -5.50 -1.90 -14.17
C GLY A 549 -5.61 -0.47 -14.68
N VAL A 550 -6.77 -0.15 -15.26
CA VAL A 550 -7.11 1.15 -15.83
C VAL A 550 -8.37 1.72 -15.17
N ALA A 551 -8.45 3.05 -15.10
CA ALA A 551 -9.68 3.80 -14.85
C ALA A 551 -9.92 4.79 -15.97
N SER A 552 -11.19 5.06 -16.32
CA SER A 552 -11.56 5.93 -17.44
C SER A 552 -12.42 7.11 -16.97
N TRP A 553 -11.95 8.35 -17.17
CA TRP A 553 -12.68 9.57 -16.87
C TRP A 553 -13.22 10.18 -18.16
N GLU A 554 -14.53 10.16 -18.44
CA GLU A 554 -15.61 9.57 -17.70
C GLU A 554 -16.61 8.89 -18.66
N LYS A 555 -17.56 8.15 -18.11
CA LYS A 555 -18.66 7.51 -18.84
C LYS A 555 -19.44 8.57 -19.64
N ASP A 556 -19.88 8.17 -20.85
CA ASP A 556 -20.56 9.01 -21.82
C ASP A 556 -19.66 10.04 -22.55
N MET A 557 -18.33 10.02 -22.33
CA MET A 557 -17.35 10.75 -23.17
C MET A 557 -16.73 9.89 -24.27
N GLU A 558 -16.89 8.57 -24.21
CA GLU A 558 -16.37 7.58 -25.15
C GLU A 558 -17.08 7.59 -26.52
N TYR A 559 -16.36 7.18 -27.57
CA TYR A 559 -16.94 6.87 -28.88
C TYR A 559 -17.48 5.43 -28.93
N ASP A 560 -18.33 5.15 -29.92
CA ASP A 560 -18.92 3.82 -30.12
C ASP A 560 -17.84 2.75 -30.34
N GLY A 561 -17.82 1.69 -29.52
CA GLY A 561 -16.84 0.61 -29.59
C GLY A 561 -15.61 0.81 -28.70
N PHE A 562 -15.48 1.95 -27.99
CA PHE A 562 -14.35 2.24 -27.11
C PHE A 562 -14.11 1.14 -26.05
N TRP A 563 -15.15 0.62 -25.43
CA TRP A 563 -15.01 -0.38 -24.36
C TRP A 563 -14.45 -1.70 -24.86
N ASN A 564 -14.82 -2.12 -26.08
CA ASN A 564 -14.24 -3.29 -26.73
C ASN A 564 -12.76 -3.04 -27.07
N PHE A 565 -12.43 -1.86 -27.60
CA PHE A 565 -11.05 -1.46 -27.85
C PHE A 565 -10.23 -1.51 -26.55
N LEU A 566 -10.73 -0.93 -25.44
CA LEU A 566 -10.02 -0.90 -24.16
C LEU A 566 -9.78 -2.32 -23.62
N LYS A 567 -10.79 -3.19 -23.68
CA LYS A 567 -10.67 -4.60 -23.30
C LYS A 567 -9.56 -5.31 -24.10
N GLU A 568 -9.56 -5.16 -25.43
CA GLU A 568 -8.54 -5.76 -26.29
C GLU A 568 -7.12 -5.27 -25.97
N GLN A 569 -6.96 -4.03 -25.50
CA GLN A 569 -5.65 -3.52 -25.09
C GLN A 569 -5.21 -4.09 -23.74
N LEU A 570 -6.13 -4.33 -22.81
CA LEU A 570 -5.82 -4.91 -21.50
C LEU A 570 -5.51 -6.40 -21.57
N ASP A 571 -6.05 -7.10 -22.56
CA ASP A 571 -5.83 -8.55 -22.78
C ASP A 571 -4.46 -8.87 -23.45
N LYS A 572 -3.74 -7.83 -23.94
CA LYS A 572 -2.38 -7.94 -24.52
C LYS A 572 -1.31 -7.96 -23.45
#